data_4f8c57bce7c6db7904f78c601a4e61cd
#
_entry.id   4f8c57bce7c6db7904f78c601a4e61cd
#
_cell.length_a   1.000
_cell.length_b   1.000
_cell.length_c   1.000
_cell.angle_alpha   90.00
_cell.angle_beta   90.00
_cell.angle_gamma   90.00
#
_symmetry.space_group_name_H-M   'P 1'
#
loop_
_entity.id
_entity.type
_entity.pdbx_description
1 polymer ?
#
loop_
_entity_poly.entity_id
_entity_poly.type
_entity_poly.pdbx_seq_one_letter_code
_entity_poly.pdbx_strand_id
1 'polypeptide(L)'
;LLQYCVDRGKKDFKYIEKVAINWAEEGITTPKQAQKFSSKYDKNVYSIMNELGKNGSPTPKELEFINRWTKEYGFSTDIILEACERTVMATDRHRFEYAEGILSSWKRENVHHKADIRKIDDMFQKRKNSTGTKAVSSNKFNQFSQNQYDFDELEKQLLSN
;
A
#
# COMPACT_ATOMS: atom_id res chain seq x y z
N LEU A 1 -6.89 -32.79 -0.65
CA LEU A 1 -7.53 -32.58 0.65
C LEU A 1 -6.61 -32.98 1.80
N LEU A 2 -6.20 -34.26 1.90
CA LEU A 2 -5.39 -34.76 3.02
C LEU A 2 -4.07 -33.99 3.15
N GLN A 3 -3.34 -33.80 2.05
CA GLN A 3 -2.11 -33.02 2.05
C GLN A 3 -2.31 -31.62 2.62
N TYR A 4 -3.37 -30.93 2.20
CA TYR A 4 -3.74 -29.62 2.71
C TYR A 4 -3.95 -29.59 4.25
N CYS A 5 -4.61 -30.61 4.79
CA CYS A 5 -4.85 -30.71 6.23
C CYS A 5 -3.55 -31.03 6.99
N VAL A 6 -2.71 -31.90 6.42
CA VAL A 6 -1.39 -32.28 7.01
C VAL A 6 -0.45 -31.08 7.02
N ASP A 7 -0.35 -30.32 5.95
CA ASP A 7 0.50 -29.12 5.84
C ASP A 7 0.14 -28.06 6.88
N ARG A 8 -1.14 -28.04 7.32
CA ARG A 8 -1.62 -27.16 8.41
C ARG A 8 -1.51 -27.79 9.81
N GLY A 9 -0.90 -28.96 9.93
CA GLY A 9 -0.76 -29.69 11.19
C GLY A 9 -2.08 -30.23 11.76
N LYS A 10 -3.17 -30.24 10.96
CA LYS A 10 -4.52 -30.66 11.37
C LYS A 10 -4.78 -32.06 10.85
N LYS A 11 -4.61 -33.07 11.72
CA LYS A 11 -4.79 -34.50 11.40
C LYS A 11 -6.11 -35.06 11.97
N ASP A 12 -6.92 -34.23 12.61
CA ASP A 12 -8.19 -34.64 13.19
C ASP A 12 -9.24 -34.90 12.08
N PHE A 13 -9.90 -36.04 12.18
CA PHE A 13 -10.89 -36.50 11.22
C PHE A 13 -12.05 -35.53 11.06
N LYS A 14 -12.52 -34.94 12.16
CA LYS A 14 -13.60 -33.93 12.14
C LYS A 14 -13.19 -32.67 11.37
N TYR A 15 -11.93 -32.28 11.45
CA TYR A 15 -11.40 -31.14 10.68
C TYR A 15 -11.35 -31.48 9.19
N ILE A 16 -10.85 -32.69 8.85
CA ILE A 16 -10.76 -33.17 7.46
C ILE A 16 -12.15 -33.23 6.83
N GLU A 17 -13.13 -33.77 7.55
CA GLU A 17 -14.52 -33.84 7.12
C GLU A 17 -15.12 -32.46 6.83
N LYS A 18 -14.94 -31.49 7.74
CA LYS A 18 -15.40 -30.11 7.53
C LYS A 18 -14.76 -29.46 6.30
N VAL A 19 -13.46 -29.69 6.10
CA VAL A 19 -12.78 -29.17 4.91
C VAL A 19 -13.30 -29.84 3.64
N ALA A 20 -13.60 -31.15 3.69
CA ALA A 20 -14.16 -31.88 2.55
C ALA A 20 -15.54 -31.35 2.15
N ILE A 21 -16.42 -31.13 3.14
CA ILE A 21 -17.76 -30.57 2.93
C ILE A 21 -17.66 -29.17 2.33
N ASN A 22 -16.84 -28.31 2.91
CA ASN A 22 -16.65 -26.94 2.41
C ASN A 22 -16.10 -26.92 0.98
N TRP A 23 -15.17 -27.80 0.64
CA TRP A 23 -14.65 -27.90 -0.72
C TRP A 23 -15.69 -28.40 -1.72
N ALA A 24 -16.57 -29.31 -1.28
CA ALA A 24 -17.69 -29.79 -2.11
C ALA A 24 -18.70 -28.70 -2.38
N GLU A 25 -19.06 -27.91 -1.35
CA GLU A 25 -19.97 -26.76 -1.46
C GLU A 25 -19.41 -25.66 -2.38
N GLU A 26 -18.08 -25.41 -2.33
CA GLU A 26 -17.38 -24.44 -3.17
C GLU A 26 -17.01 -24.98 -4.56
N GLY A 27 -17.40 -26.23 -4.89
CA GLY A 27 -17.12 -26.86 -6.18
C GLY A 27 -15.64 -27.12 -6.46
N ILE A 28 -14.81 -27.31 -5.42
CA ILE A 28 -13.38 -27.53 -5.53
C ILE A 28 -13.11 -28.99 -5.82
N THR A 29 -12.85 -29.30 -7.09
CA THR A 29 -12.61 -30.66 -7.57
C THR A 29 -11.15 -30.94 -7.99
N THR A 30 -10.38 -29.88 -8.24
CA THR A 30 -9.00 -30.00 -8.73
C THR A 30 -7.98 -29.48 -7.73
N PRO A 31 -6.73 -29.98 -7.72
CA PRO A 31 -5.66 -29.48 -6.87
C PRO A 31 -5.36 -27.98 -7.08
N LYS A 32 -5.47 -27.48 -8.31
CA LYS A 32 -5.29 -26.06 -8.62
C LYS A 32 -6.34 -25.16 -7.97
N GLN A 33 -7.61 -25.60 -8.00
CA GLN A 33 -8.70 -24.91 -7.29
C GLN A 33 -8.47 -24.94 -5.79
N ALA A 34 -8.06 -26.09 -5.24
CA ALA A 34 -7.73 -26.25 -3.83
C ALA A 34 -6.60 -25.31 -3.38
N GLN A 35 -5.56 -25.18 -4.20
CA GLN A 35 -4.44 -24.28 -3.91
C GLN A 35 -4.87 -22.80 -3.94
N LYS A 36 -5.70 -22.40 -4.91
CA LYS A 36 -6.26 -21.04 -5.00
C LYS A 36 -7.16 -20.75 -3.80
N PHE A 37 -7.99 -21.70 -3.41
CA PHE A 37 -8.87 -21.59 -2.24
C PHE A 37 -8.05 -21.53 -0.93
N SER A 38 -7.00 -22.34 -0.82
CA SER A 38 -6.09 -22.35 0.32
C SER A 38 -5.42 -20.99 0.54
N SER A 39 -4.99 -20.34 -0.55
CA SER A 39 -4.38 -19.01 -0.49
C SER A 39 -5.35 -17.94 0.06
N LYS A 40 -6.64 -18.09 -0.17
CA LYS A 40 -7.67 -17.19 0.37
C LYS A 40 -7.76 -17.23 1.91
N TYR A 41 -7.44 -18.38 2.51
CA TYR A 41 -7.52 -18.60 3.97
C TYR A 41 -6.13 -18.69 4.63
N ASP A 42 -5.10 -18.15 3.99
CA ASP A 42 -3.78 -18.06 4.59
C ASP A 42 -3.76 -17.00 5.69
N LYS A 43 -3.19 -17.35 6.86
CA LYS A 43 -3.05 -16.44 7.98
C LYS A 43 -2.30 -15.16 7.61
N ASN A 44 -1.30 -15.26 6.74
CA ASN A 44 -0.53 -14.11 6.28
C ASN A 44 -1.39 -13.16 5.42
N VAL A 45 -2.29 -13.72 4.59
CA VAL A 45 -3.25 -12.92 3.80
C VAL A 45 -4.13 -12.10 4.74
N TYR A 46 -4.68 -12.73 5.78
CA TYR A 46 -5.52 -12.02 6.75
C TYR A 46 -4.73 -10.98 7.56
N SER A 47 -3.49 -11.27 7.92
CA SER A 47 -2.64 -10.28 8.60
C SER A 47 -2.41 -9.04 7.75
N ILE A 48 -2.13 -9.20 6.45
CA ILE A 48 -1.96 -8.11 5.49
C ILE A 48 -3.26 -7.34 5.30
N MET A 49 -4.40 -8.06 5.16
CA MET A 49 -5.72 -7.43 5.04
C MET A 49 -6.04 -6.56 6.25
N ASN A 50 -5.87 -7.11 7.46
CA ASN A 50 -6.12 -6.41 8.70
C ASN A 50 -5.24 -5.17 8.86
N GLU A 51 -3.94 -5.26 8.51
CA GLU A 51 -3.02 -4.12 8.54
C GLU A 51 -3.47 -3.00 7.59
N LEU A 52 -4.00 -3.35 6.42
CA LEU A 52 -4.60 -2.39 5.49
C LEU A 52 -6.01 -1.92 5.92
N GLY A 53 -6.48 -2.30 7.12
CA GLY A 53 -7.80 -1.93 7.65
C GLY A 53 -8.97 -2.60 6.92
N LYS A 54 -8.73 -3.75 6.32
CA LYS A 54 -9.76 -4.55 5.63
C LYS A 54 -10.16 -5.74 6.48
N ASN A 55 -11.40 -5.75 6.92
CA ASN A 55 -12.00 -6.86 7.66
C ASN A 55 -12.87 -7.71 6.72
N GLY A 56 -12.66 -9.01 6.72
CA GLY A 56 -13.46 -9.96 5.92
C GLY A 56 -12.65 -10.81 4.95
N SER A 57 -13.35 -11.50 4.07
CA SER A 57 -12.69 -12.33 3.05
C SER A 57 -12.09 -11.47 1.95
N PRO A 58 -10.85 -11.75 1.54
CA PRO A 58 -10.21 -11.00 0.48
C PRO A 58 -10.92 -11.19 -0.87
N THR A 59 -11.04 -10.12 -1.62
CA THR A 59 -11.51 -10.17 -3.01
C THR A 59 -10.45 -10.78 -3.93
N PRO A 60 -10.82 -11.26 -5.13
CA PRO A 60 -9.85 -11.78 -6.10
C PRO A 60 -8.73 -10.78 -6.42
N LYS A 61 -9.05 -9.49 -6.57
CA LYS A 61 -8.08 -8.43 -6.86
C LYS A 61 -7.11 -8.18 -5.70
N GLU A 62 -7.60 -8.20 -4.48
CA GLU A 62 -6.76 -8.08 -3.27
C GLU A 62 -5.80 -9.27 -3.14
N LEU A 63 -6.28 -10.49 -3.46
CA LEU A 63 -5.43 -11.68 -3.51
C LEU A 63 -4.35 -11.61 -4.60
N GLU A 64 -4.62 -10.98 -5.75
CA GLU A 64 -3.62 -10.77 -6.80
C GLU A 64 -2.48 -9.89 -6.30
N PHE A 65 -2.77 -8.78 -5.62
CA PHE A 65 -1.75 -7.94 -5.00
C PHE A 65 -0.91 -8.73 -3.99
N ILE A 66 -1.55 -9.39 -3.04
CA ILE A 66 -0.86 -10.15 -1.99
C ILE A 66 0.00 -11.27 -2.58
N ASN A 67 -0.50 -12.00 -3.59
CA ASN A 67 0.27 -13.02 -4.28
C ASN A 67 1.47 -12.46 -5.04
N ARG A 68 1.34 -11.28 -5.66
CA ARG A 68 2.44 -10.58 -6.30
C ARG A 68 3.53 -10.25 -5.29
N TRP A 69 3.18 -9.67 -4.15
CA TRP A 69 4.13 -9.29 -3.11
C TRP A 69 4.86 -10.48 -2.50
N THR A 70 4.14 -11.57 -2.26
CA THR A 70 4.72 -12.77 -1.62
C THR A 70 5.45 -13.68 -2.59
N LYS A 71 4.94 -13.88 -3.82
CA LYS A 71 5.47 -14.87 -4.76
C LYS A 71 6.35 -14.27 -5.87
N GLU A 72 5.94 -13.14 -6.46
CA GLU A 72 6.69 -12.51 -7.55
C GLU A 72 7.81 -11.61 -7.01
N TYR A 73 7.52 -10.79 -6.00
CA TYR A 73 8.55 -9.96 -5.36
C TYR A 73 9.36 -10.74 -4.34
N GLY A 74 8.81 -11.81 -3.77
CA GLY A 74 9.48 -12.66 -2.80
C GLY A 74 9.66 -12.03 -1.43
N PHE A 75 8.84 -11.04 -1.08
CA PHE A 75 8.92 -10.40 0.22
C PHE A 75 8.37 -11.28 1.33
N SER A 76 9.05 -11.26 2.48
CA SER A 76 8.54 -11.83 3.72
C SER A 76 7.36 -11.01 4.25
N THR A 77 6.50 -11.65 5.03
CA THR A 77 5.29 -11.01 5.57
C THR A 77 5.61 -9.77 6.39
N ASP A 78 6.71 -9.75 7.12
CA ASP A 78 7.12 -8.63 7.97
C ASP A 78 7.51 -7.37 7.15
N ILE A 79 8.10 -7.53 5.96
CA ILE A 79 8.37 -6.43 5.02
C ILE A 79 7.06 -5.90 4.43
N ILE A 80 6.15 -6.81 4.06
CA ILE A 80 4.85 -6.42 3.51
C ILE A 80 4.03 -5.64 4.55
N LEU A 81 4.01 -6.10 5.81
CA LEU A 81 3.31 -5.40 6.89
C LEU A 81 3.89 -4.01 7.14
N GLU A 82 5.20 -3.83 7.08
CA GLU A 82 5.84 -2.51 7.16
C GLU A 82 5.36 -1.56 6.05
N ALA A 83 5.22 -2.06 4.82
CA ALA A 83 4.66 -1.27 3.71
C ALA A 83 3.18 -0.93 3.93
N CYS A 84 2.41 -1.87 4.50
CA CYS A 84 1.00 -1.67 4.83
C CYS A 84 0.83 -0.60 5.92
N GLU A 85 1.63 -0.64 6.99
CA GLU A 85 1.64 0.35 8.05
C GLU A 85 1.91 1.76 7.50
N ARG A 86 2.94 1.92 6.67
CA ARG A 86 3.24 3.19 5.99
C ARG A 86 2.12 3.66 5.09
N THR A 87 1.45 2.72 4.43
CA THR A 87 0.29 3.02 3.57
C THR A 87 -0.86 3.59 4.38
N VAL A 88 -1.21 2.97 5.49
CA VAL A 88 -2.31 3.42 6.36
C VAL A 88 -2.05 4.80 6.95
N MET A 89 -0.79 5.10 7.29
CA MET A 89 -0.39 6.44 7.75
C MET A 89 -0.45 7.50 6.63
N ALA A 90 -0.28 7.10 5.37
CA ALA A 90 -0.21 8.02 4.24
C ALA A 90 -1.55 8.27 3.56
N THR A 91 -2.45 7.28 3.53
CA THR A 91 -3.70 7.36 2.79
C THR A 91 -4.81 6.48 3.35
N ASP A 92 -6.03 6.97 3.24
CA ASP A 92 -7.26 6.22 3.55
C ASP A 92 -7.87 5.55 2.31
N ARG A 93 -7.46 5.95 1.11
CA ARG A 93 -8.02 5.45 -0.15
C ARG A 93 -6.95 4.73 -0.96
N HIS A 94 -7.39 3.76 -1.78
CA HIS A 94 -6.51 3.02 -2.69
C HIS A 94 -5.28 2.39 -2.01
N ARG A 95 -5.49 1.82 -0.81
CA ARG A 95 -4.40 1.32 0.03
C ARG A 95 -3.58 0.22 -0.64
N PHE A 96 -4.20 -0.68 -1.41
CA PHE A 96 -3.49 -1.74 -2.13
C PHE A 96 -2.58 -1.18 -3.23
N GLU A 97 -3.06 -0.22 -4.00
CA GLU A 97 -2.29 0.44 -5.05
C GLU A 97 -1.15 1.27 -4.46
N TYR A 98 -1.36 1.90 -3.31
CA TYR A 98 -0.32 2.65 -2.62
C TYR A 98 0.76 1.72 -2.05
N ALA A 99 0.38 0.63 -1.38
CA ALA A 99 1.30 -0.39 -0.89
C ALA A 99 2.10 -1.04 -2.04
N GLU A 100 1.45 -1.30 -3.18
CA GLU A 100 2.12 -1.76 -4.40
C GLU A 100 3.21 -0.78 -4.85
N GLY A 101 2.95 0.53 -4.82
CA GLY A 101 3.92 1.56 -5.13
C GLY A 101 5.16 1.50 -4.22
N ILE A 102 4.97 1.33 -2.91
CA ILE A 102 6.06 1.16 -1.94
C ILE A 102 6.85 -0.13 -2.23
N LEU A 103 6.16 -1.27 -2.31
CA LEU A 103 6.80 -2.58 -2.47
C LEU A 103 7.50 -2.71 -3.82
N SER A 104 6.95 -2.19 -4.90
CA SER A 104 7.61 -2.17 -6.22
C SER A 104 8.88 -1.31 -6.20
N SER A 105 8.88 -0.19 -5.46
CA SER A 105 10.09 0.62 -5.24
C SER A 105 11.13 -0.16 -4.45
N TRP A 106 10.75 -0.80 -3.35
CA TRP A 106 11.65 -1.61 -2.55
C TRP A 106 12.22 -2.80 -3.32
N LYS A 107 11.44 -3.41 -4.23
CA LYS A 107 11.93 -4.46 -5.12
C LYS A 107 13.03 -3.95 -6.06
N ARG A 108 12.89 -2.75 -6.61
CA ARG A 108 13.91 -2.12 -7.46
C ARG A 108 15.18 -1.78 -6.69
N GLU A 109 15.03 -1.40 -5.41
CA GLU A 109 16.16 -1.09 -4.51
C GLU A 109 16.76 -2.33 -3.84
N ASN A 110 16.33 -3.54 -4.24
CA ASN A 110 16.79 -4.83 -3.71
C ASN A 110 16.67 -4.96 -2.18
N VAL A 111 15.55 -4.53 -1.61
CA VAL A 111 15.24 -4.74 -0.20
C VAL A 111 14.99 -6.23 0.06
N HIS A 112 15.71 -6.79 1.02
CA HIS A 112 15.52 -8.16 1.48
C HIS A 112 15.21 -8.24 2.98
N HIS A 113 15.59 -7.23 3.74
CA HIS A 113 15.40 -7.17 5.20
C HIS A 113 14.91 -5.80 5.65
N LYS A 114 14.25 -5.75 6.81
CA LYS A 114 13.82 -4.47 7.43
C LYS A 114 14.97 -3.46 7.63
N ALA A 115 16.19 -3.95 7.83
CA ALA A 115 17.37 -3.09 7.94
C ALA A 115 17.67 -2.30 6.66
N ASP A 116 17.33 -2.86 5.49
CA ASP A 116 17.56 -2.20 4.19
C ASP A 116 16.57 -1.04 3.99
N ILE A 117 15.35 -1.17 4.52
CA ILE A 117 14.33 -0.12 4.48
C ILE A 117 14.85 1.14 5.17
N ARG A 118 15.50 1.02 6.33
CA ARG A 118 16.09 2.15 7.06
C ARG A 118 17.16 2.86 6.25
N LYS A 119 18.02 2.11 5.55
CA LYS A 119 19.05 2.70 4.68
C LYS A 119 18.45 3.52 3.55
N ILE A 120 17.36 3.01 2.96
CA ILE A 120 16.63 3.71 1.91
C ILE A 120 16.00 4.98 2.45
N ASP A 121 15.36 4.93 3.60
CA ASP A 121 14.78 6.09 4.26
C ASP A 121 15.84 7.17 4.54
N ASP A 122 17.00 6.79 5.05
CA ASP A 122 18.12 7.69 5.30
C ASP A 122 18.64 8.33 4.00
N MET A 123 18.71 7.57 2.91
CA MET A 123 19.09 8.10 1.61
C MET A 123 18.05 9.08 1.04
N PHE A 124 16.76 8.78 1.19
CA PHE A 124 15.69 9.70 0.80
C PHE A 124 15.71 10.99 1.61
N GLN A 125 15.93 10.91 2.92
CA GLN A 125 16.05 12.09 3.77
C GLN A 125 17.26 12.94 3.39
N LYS A 126 18.43 12.34 3.13
CA LYS A 126 19.63 13.04 2.67
C LYS A 126 19.40 13.73 1.33
N ARG A 127 18.73 13.07 0.37
CA ARG A 127 18.39 13.68 -0.93
C ARG A 127 17.43 14.86 -0.76
N LYS A 128 16.41 14.74 0.08
CA LYS A 128 15.45 15.82 0.36
C LYS A 128 16.11 17.03 1.00
N ASN A 129 17.07 16.81 1.89
CA ASN A 129 17.82 17.87 2.55
C ASN A 129 18.86 18.51 1.60
N SER A 130 19.39 17.76 0.62
CA SER A 130 20.35 18.30 -0.37
C SER A 130 19.67 19.05 -1.52
N THR A 131 18.38 18.79 -1.79
CA THR A 131 17.58 19.52 -2.78
C THR A 131 16.86 20.73 -2.18
N GLY A 132 16.96 20.95 -0.88
CA GLY A 132 16.36 22.10 -0.17
C GLY A 132 17.00 23.46 -0.47
N THR A 133 17.99 23.55 -1.36
CA THR A 133 18.61 24.81 -1.81
C THR A 133 18.47 25.03 -3.32
N LYS A 134 17.40 24.61 -3.95
CA LYS A 134 17.08 25.00 -5.33
C LYS A 134 15.72 25.65 -5.43
N ALA A 135 15.82 26.97 -5.68
CA ALA A 135 14.83 27.84 -6.28
C ALA A 135 13.45 27.81 -5.58
N VAL A 136 13.22 28.81 -4.77
CA VAL A 136 11.91 29.46 -4.71
C VAL A 136 11.45 29.54 -6.17
N SER A 137 10.58 28.64 -6.57
CA SER A 137 9.80 28.78 -7.79
C SER A 137 9.13 30.15 -7.64
N SER A 138 9.60 31.12 -8.40
CA SER A 138 8.99 32.42 -8.51
C SER A 138 7.57 32.16 -8.97
N ASN A 139 6.68 32.17 -7.99
CA ASN A 139 5.26 31.95 -8.23
C ASN A 139 4.82 33.16 -9.07
N LYS A 140 4.53 32.98 -10.34
CA LYS A 140 4.04 34.02 -11.24
C LYS A 140 2.83 34.80 -10.68
N PHE A 141 2.20 34.22 -9.66
CA PHE A 141 1.10 34.84 -8.93
C PHE A 141 1.53 36.03 -8.07
N ASN A 142 2.79 36.10 -7.64
CA ASN A 142 3.31 37.24 -6.85
C ASN A 142 3.96 38.34 -7.71
N GLN A 143 3.89 38.24 -9.04
CA GLN A 143 4.42 39.24 -9.96
C GLN A 143 3.36 40.22 -10.45
N PHE A 144 2.15 40.19 -9.90
CA PHE A 144 1.23 41.32 -10.11
C PHE A 144 1.73 42.50 -9.26
N SER A 145 2.33 43.49 -9.93
CA SER A 145 2.57 44.78 -9.35
C SER A 145 1.20 45.32 -8.91
N GLN A 146 1.00 45.43 -7.62
CA GLN A 146 -0.16 46.18 -7.11
C GLN A 146 -0.03 47.59 -7.65
N ASN A 147 -1.05 48.04 -8.44
CA ASN A 147 -1.16 49.43 -8.81
C ASN A 147 -1.20 50.24 -7.53
N GLN A 148 -0.16 51.01 -7.29
CA GLN A 148 -0.21 52.06 -6.27
C GLN A 148 -1.15 53.13 -6.76
N TYR A 149 -2.38 53.05 -6.31
CA TYR A 149 -3.33 54.17 -6.50
C TYR A 149 -2.95 55.27 -5.51
N ASP A 150 -2.61 56.48 -6.08
CA ASP A 150 -2.46 57.66 -5.26
C ASP A 150 -3.86 58.16 -4.88
N PHE A 151 -4.25 57.86 -3.65
CA PHE A 151 -5.56 58.18 -3.15
C PHE A 151 -5.77 59.71 -3.02
N ASP A 152 -4.71 60.50 -2.82
CA ASP A 152 -4.77 61.95 -2.73
C ASP A 152 -5.10 62.57 -4.08
N GLU A 153 -4.65 61.97 -5.18
CA GLU A 153 -4.94 62.44 -6.54
C GLU A 153 -6.35 62.05 -6.98
N LEU A 154 -6.85 60.88 -6.54
CA LEU A 154 -8.23 60.45 -6.75
C LEU A 154 -9.23 61.34 -5.99
N GLU A 155 -8.91 61.73 -4.77
CA GLU A 155 -9.74 62.60 -3.93
C GLU A 155 -9.85 64.02 -4.53
N LYS A 156 -8.76 64.54 -5.06
CA LYS A 156 -8.76 65.83 -5.77
C LYS A 156 -9.64 65.82 -7.03
N GLN A 157 -9.62 64.71 -7.78
CA GLN A 157 -10.45 64.56 -8.99
C GLN A 157 -11.96 64.46 -8.64
N LEU A 158 -12.30 63.86 -7.51
CA LEU A 158 -13.69 63.77 -7.05
C LEU A 158 -14.26 65.06 -6.49
N LEU A 159 -13.41 65.95 -5.92
CA LEU A 159 -13.83 67.21 -5.32
C LEU A 159 -13.79 68.38 -6.31
N SER A 160 -13.29 68.17 -7.53
CA SER A 160 -13.20 69.21 -8.58
C SER A 160 -14.31 69.17 -9.64
N ASN A 161 -15.39 68.39 -9.39
CA ASN A 161 -16.53 68.29 -10.30
C ASN A 161 -17.80 68.84 -9.69
#